data_d9ff5e1951deff1986a205be507ab059
#
_entry.id   d9ff5e1951deff1986a205be507ab059
#
_cell.length_a   1.000
_cell.length_b   1.000
_cell.length_c   1.000
_cell.angle_alpha   90.00
_cell.angle_beta   90.00
_cell.angle_gamma   90.00
#
_symmetry.space_group_name_H-M   'P 1'
#
loop_
_entity.id
_entity.type
_entity.pdbx_description
1 polymer ?
#
loop_
_entity_poly.entity_id
_entity_poly.type
_entity_poly.pdbx_seq_one_letter_code
_entity_poly.pdbx_strand_id
1 'polypeptide(L)'
;MPLRWQIDHAARFVHIVGEGPVTIEQLEEHFDAIAVANAMGYAKLFDASLVQPRYTDDDVMRMGARLSAYTANLPSGPLAVVGQSEEVLITFRRFVNISPSDRPARIFRTEAEARAWLKSQSGHL
;
A
#
# COMPACT_ATOMS: atom_id res chain seq x y z
N MET A 1 12.04 0.85 13.49
CA MET A 1 11.94 0.91 12.03
C MET A 1 10.72 1.71 11.64
N PRO A 2 10.83 2.72 10.76
CA PRO A 2 9.70 3.55 10.39
C PRO A 2 8.64 2.79 9.59
N LEU A 3 9.01 1.69 8.94
CA LEU A 3 8.07 0.88 8.17
C LEU A 3 8.21 -0.58 8.60
N ARG A 4 7.09 -1.17 9.02
CA ARG A 4 7.03 -2.56 9.48
C ARG A 4 5.88 -3.26 8.78
N TRP A 5 6.03 -4.56 8.52
CA TRP A 5 4.95 -5.31 7.91
C TRP A 5 4.97 -6.77 8.37
N GLN A 6 3.81 -7.39 8.30
CA GLN A 6 3.63 -8.81 8.55
C GLN A 6 2.87 -9.42 7.39
N ILE A 7 3.32 -10.58 6.94
CA ILE A 7 2.68 -11.31 5.85
C ILE A 7 2.02 -12.55 6.43
N ASP A 8 0.71 -12.64 6.25
CA ASP A 8 -0.05 -13.83 6.63
C ASP A 8 -0.37 -14.59 5.35
N HIS A 9 0.41 -15.63 5.07
CA HIS A 9 0.25 -16.41 3.85
C HIS A 9 -1.06 -17.22 3.86
N ALA A 10 -1.51 -17.67 5.02
CA ALA A 10 -2.76 -18.43 5.13
C ALA A 10 -3.97 -17.54 4.80
N ALA A 11 -3.98 -16.32 5.29
CA ALA A 11 -5.05 -15.36 5.03
C ALA A 11 -4.85 -14.58 3.72
N ARG A 12 -3.68 -14.70 3.08
CA ARG A 12 -3.28 -13.93 1.90
C ARG A 12 -3.42 -12.44 2.15
N PHE A 13 -2.80 -11.99 3.23
CA PHE A 13 -2.96 -10.63 3.74
C PHE A 13 -1.62 -10.07 4.21
N VAL A 14 -1.37 -8.80 3.90
CA VAL A 14 -0.19 -8.07 4.37
C VAL A 14 -0.67 -6.87 5.19
N HIS A 15 -0.19 -6.76 6.42
CA HIS A 15 -0.47 -5.62 7.28
C HIS A 15 0.80 -4.78 7.42
N ILE A 16 0.75 -3.54 6.98
CA ILE A 16 1.89 -2.62 6.97
C ILE A 16 1.59 -1.46 7.92
N VAL A 17 2.55 -1.12 8.76
CA VAL A 17 2.44 0.03 9.68
C VAL A 17 3.62 0.96 9.46
N GLY A 18 3.34 2.23 9.20
CA GLY A 18 4.35 3.27 9.07
C GLY A 18 4.29 4.23 10.24
N GLU A 19 5.46 4.70 10.70
CA GLU A 19 5.56 5.68 11.78
C GLU A 19 6.67 6.67 11.48
N GLY A 20 6.37 7.97 11.65
CA GLY A 20 7.32 9.04 11.44
C GLY A 20 7.68 9.24 9.98
N PRO A 21 8.85 9.83 9.69
CA PRO A 21 9.26 10.04 8.30
C PRO A 21 9.58 8.71 7.63
N VAL A 22 8.84 8.41 6.56
CA VAL A 22 9.04 7.21 5.73
C VAL A 22 9.50 7.70 4.37
N THR A 23 10.68 7.25 3.93
CA THR A 23 11.25 7.67 2.66
C THR A 23 10.72 6.81 1.51
N ILE A 24 10.89 7.32 0.28
CA ILE A 24 10.50 6.56 -0.91
C ILE A 24 11.34 5.28 -1.04
N GLU A 25 12.60 5.34 -0.66
CA GLU A 25 13.50 4.18 -0.69
C GLU A 25 13.01 3.07 0.25
N GLN A 26 12.47 3.45 1.41
CA GLN A 26 11.89 2.48 2.35
C GLN A 26 10.65 1.82 1.78
N LEU A 27 9.80 2.57 1.07
CA LEU A 27 8.65 2.02 0.38
C LEU A 27 9.07 1.07 -0.75
N GLU A 28 10.09 1.45 -1.52
CA GLU A 28 10.63 0.60 -2.58
C GLU A 28 11.17 -0.71 -2.02
N GLU A 29 11.91 -0.64 -0.92
CA GLU A 29 12.43 -1.82 -0.23
C GLU A 29 11.31 -2.72 0.25
N HIS A 30 10.24 -2.14 0.78
CA HIS A 30 9.06 -2.90 1.21
C HIS A 30 8.43 -3.64 0.03
N PHE A 31 8.25 -2.98 -1.11
CA PHE A 31 7.65 -3.62 -2.28
C PHE A 31 8.55 -4.71 -2.84
N ASP A 32 9.87 -4.52 -2.81
CA ASP A 32 10.82 -5.57 -3.20
C ASP A 32 10.65 -6.80 -2.31
N ALA A 33 10.52 -6.59 -1.00
CA ALA A 33 10.33 -7.68 -0.04
C ALA A 33 9.02 -8.42 -0.27
N ILE A 34 7.94 -7.71 -0.57
CA ILE A 34 6.64 -8.29 -0.87
C ILE A 34 6.70 -9.12 -2.16
N ALA A 35 7.41 -8.64 -3.17
CA ALA A 35 7.59 -9.35 -4.43
C ALA A 35 8.37 -10.65 -4.21
N VAL A 36 9.47 -10.58 -3.44
CA VAL A 36 10.29 -11.76 -3.11
C VAL A 36 9.48 -12.79 -2.32
N ALA A 37 8.61 -12.33 -1.42
CA ALA A 37 7.74 -13.21 -0.63
C ALA A 37 6.55 -13.77 -1.43
N ASN A 38 6.41 -13.38 -2.70
CA ASN A 38 5.32 -13.79 -3.57
C ASN A 38 3.95 -13.36 -3.03
N ALA A 39 3.91 -12.17 -2.44
CA ALA A 39 2.72 -11.63 -1.78
C ALA A 39 2.10 -10.42 -2.48
N MET A 40 2.53 -10.10 -3.71
CA MET A 40 1.98 -8.96 -4.45
C MET A 40 0.48 -9.09 -4.71
N GLY A 41 -0.02 -10.30 -4.88
CA GLY A 41 -1.43 -10.56 -5.10
C GLY A 41 -2.28 -10.56 -3.83
N TYR A 42 -1.67 -10.44 -2.66
CA TYR A 42 -2.40 -10.45 -1.40
C TYR A 42 -3.12 -9.12 -1.17
N ALA A 43 -4.21 -9.17 -0.41
CA ALA A 43 -4.84 -7.95 0.10
C ALA A 43 -3.87 -7.25 1.06
N LYS A 44 -3.82 -5.93 1.01
CA LYS A 44 -2.86 -5.14 1.80
C LYS A 44 -3.58 -4.03 2.55
N LEU A 45 -3.24 -3.88 3.82
CA LEU A 45 -3.68 -2.75 4.62
C LEU A 45 -2.45 -1.97 5.08
N PHE A 46 -2.34 -0.73 4.65
CA PHE A 46 -1.26 0.17 5.03
C PHE A 46 -1.80 1.17 6.04
N ASP A 47 -1.39 1.03 7.29
CA ASP A 47 -1.72 2.00 8.33
C ASP A 47 -0.70 3.14 8.27
N ALA A 48 -1.12 4.24 7.66
CA ALA A 48 -0.30 5.45 7.50
C ALA A 48 -0.70 6.54 8.51
N SER A 49 -1.44 6.20 9.56
CA SER A 49 -1.93 7.17 10.53
C SER A 49 -0.82 7.98 11.19
N LEU A 50 0.34 7.39 11.40
CA LEU A 50 1.48 8.03 12.04
C LEU A 50 2.62 8.34 11.08
N VAL A 51 2.39 8.21 9.78
CA VAL A 51 3.40 8.50 8.75
C VAL A 51 3.52 10.00 8.54
N GLN A 52 4.76 10.48 8.39
CA GLN A 52 5.07 11.82 7.95
C GLN A 52 5.60 11.71 6.50
N PRO A 53 4.78 11.98 5.49
CA PRO A 53 5.21 11.82 4.10
C PRO A 53 6.30 12.83 3.74
N ARG A 54 7.32 12.35 3.04
CA ARG A 54 8.46 13.16 2.60
C ARG A 54 8.75 12.86 1.13
N TYR A 55 7.70 12.93 0.30
CA TYR A 55 7.81 12.53 -1.10
C TYR A 55 7.63 13.72 -2.02
N THR A 56 8.50 13.80 -3.03
CA THR A 56 8.34 14.75 -4.13
C THR A 56 7.45 14.11 -5.20
N ASP A 57 7.00 14.93 -6.17
CA ASP A 57 6.25 14.39 -7.30
C ASP A 57 7.09 13.39 -8.10
N ASP A 58 8.41 13.66 -8.22
CA ASP A 58 9.33 12.73 -8.88
C ASP A 58 9.39 11.39 -8.14
N ASP A 59 9.41 11.41 -6.79
CA ASP A 59 9.39 10.20 -5.98
C ASP A 59 8.14 9.37 -6.25
N VAL A 60 6.97 10.03 -6.30
CA VAL A 60 5.70 9.38 -6.55
C VAL A 60 5.69 8.74 -7.95
N MET A 61 6.17 9.46 -8.94
CA MET A 61 6.26 8.95 -10.32
C MET A 61 7.20 7.76 -10.42
N ARG A 62 8.34 7.82 -9.73
CA ARG A 62 9.31 6.73 -9.70
C ARG A 62 8.70 5.47 -9.08
N MET A 63 7.96 5.63 -7.99
CA MET A 63 7.29 4.50 -7.34
C MET A 63 6.22 3.91 -8.24
N GLY A 64 5.45 4.73 -8.93
CA GLY A 64 4.43 4.27 -9.88
C GLY A 64 5.04 3.44 -11.00
N ALA A 65 6.16 3.89 -11.57
CA ALA A 65 6.86 3.14 -12.61
C ALA A 65 7.37 1.79 -12.10
N ARG A 66 7.90 1.77 -10.86
CA ARG A 66 8.39 0.53 -10.24
C ARG A 66 7.25 -0.47 -9.99
N LEU A 67 6.12 0.02 -9.48
CA LEU A 67 4.95 -0.83 -9.27
C LEU A 67 4.40 -1.39 -10.60
N SER A 68 4.39 -0.58 -11.64
CA SER A 68 3.97 -1.04 -12.97
C SER A 68 4.87 -2.16 -13.48
N ALA A 69 6.17 -2.07 -13.23
CA ALA A 69 7.11 -3.12 -13.63
C ALA A 69 6.83 -4.44 -12.89
N TYR A 70 6.55 -4.35 -11.58
CA TYR A 70 6.21 -5.55 -10.80
C TYR A 70 4.90 -6.19 -11.25
N THR A 71 3.91 -5.39 -11.60
CA THR A 71 2.57 -5.89 -11.92
C THR A 71 2.39 -6.24 -13.39
N ALA A 72 3.41 -6.03 -14.23
CA ALA A 72 3.35 -6.41 -15.64
C ALA A 72 3.12 -7.91 -15.83
N ASN A 73 3.67 -8.74 -14.92
CA ASN A 73 3.59 -10.19 -15.00
C ASN A 73 2.94 -10.83 -13.77
N LEU A 74 2.60 -10.03 -12.75
CA LEU A 74 2.03 -10.53 -11.49
C LEU A 74 0.81 -9.70 -11.15
N PRO A 75 -0.32 -10.34 -10.80
CA PRO A 75 -1.47 -9.58 -10.35
C PRO A 75 -1.17 -8.86 -9.04
N SER A 76 -1.70 -7.67 -8.87
CA SER A 76 -1.59 -6.91 -7.65
C SER A 76 -2.92 -6.97 -6.90
N GLY A 77 -2.88 -7.27 -5.61
CA GLY A 77 -4.08 -7.36 -4.79
C GLY A 77 -4.59 -5.99 -4.34
N PRO A 78 -5.79 -5.95 -3.76
CA PRO A 78 -6.37 -4.68 -3.30
C PRO A 78 -5.54 -4.06 -2.18
N LEU A 79 -5.48 -2.72 -2.18
CA LEU A 79 -4.75 -1.94 -1.19
C LEU A 79 -5.68 -0.97 -0.49
N ALA A 80 -5.73 -1.04 0.84
CA ALA A 80 -6.41 -0.06 1.67
C ALA A 80 -5.37 0.74 2.45
N VAL A 81 -5.46 2.05 2.40
CA VAL A 81 -4.58 2.96 3.14
C VAL A 81 -5.41 3.64 4.23
N VAL A 82 -4.90 3.66 5.45
CA VAL A 82 -5.56 4.31 6.58
C VAL A 82 -4.78 5.57 6.97
N GLY A 83 -5.46 6.71 7.04
CA GLY A 83 -4.85 7.96 7.46
C GLY A 83 -5.89 9.02 7.76
N GLN A 84 -5.56 9.96 8.65
CA GLN A 84 -6.46 11.01 9.10
C GLN A 84 -5.96 12.41 8.75
N SER A 85 -4.65 12.62 8.69
CA SER A 85 -4.10 13.93 8.40
C SER A 85 -4.30 14.28 6.92
N GLU A 86 -4.51 15.56 6.66
CA GLU A 86 -4.67 16.02 5.28
C GLU A 86 -3.42 15.73 4.44
N GLU A 87 -2.24 15.90 5.03
CA GLU A 87 -0.97 15.60 4.37
C GLU A 87 -0.90 14.15 3.90
N VAL A 88 -1.25 13.21 4.77
CA VAL A 88 -1.27 11.79 4.44
C VAL A 88 -2.31 11.51 3.36
N LEU A 89 -3.51 12.06 3.50
CA LEU A 89 -4.59 11.84 2.53
C LEU A 89 -4.23 12.33 1.14
N ILE A 90 -3.63 13.53 1.05
CA ILE A 90 -3.22 14.09 -0.24
C ILE A 90 -2.12 13.24 -0.87
N THR A 91 -1.09 12.88 -0.09
CA THR A 91 0.05 12.13 -0.58
C THR A 91 -0.35 10.76 -1.10
N PHE A 92 -1.10 10.01 -0.31
CA PHE A 92 -1.46 8.66 -0.70
C PHE A 92 -2.55 8.62 -1.77
N ARG A 93 -3.35 9.69 -1.90
CA ARG A 93 -4.25 9.81 -3.04
C ARG A 93 -3.47 9.86 -4.36
N ARG A 94 -2.32 10.53 -4.38
CA ARG A 94 -1.45 10.54 -5.56
C ARG A 94 -0.97 9.14 -5.90
N PHE A 95 -0.51 8.37 -4.89
CA PHE A 95 -0.09 6.99 -5.10
C PHE A 95 -1.24 6.14 -5.67
N VAL A 96 -2.44 6.28 -5.13
CA VAL A 96 -3.60 5.55 -5.58
C VAL A 96 -3.92 5.88 -7.04
N ASN A 97 -3.84 7.17 -7.40
CA ASN A 97 -4.17 7.62 -8.76
C ASN A 97 -3.18 7.15 -9.82
N ILE A 98 -1.91 6.95 -9.47
CA ILE A 98 -0.89 6.47 -10.41
C ILE A 98 -0.67 4.97 -10.35
N SER A 99 -1.37 4.27 -9.45
CA SER A 99 -1.27 2.81 -9.34
C SER A 99 -1.80 2.14 -10.60
N PRO A 100 -1.32 0.92 -10.92
CA PRO A 100 -1.87 0.17 -12.05
C PRO A 100 -3.40 0.07 -11.97
N SER A 101 -4.06 0.26 -13.09
CA SER A 101 -5.50 0.47 -13.15
C SER A 101 -6.35 -0.72 -12.74
N ASP A 102 -5.81 -1.92 -12.79
CA ASP A 102 -6.53 -3.14 -12.44
C ASP A 102 -6.45 -3.50 -10.95
N ARG A 103 -5.74 -2.68 -10.16
CA ARG A 103 -5.65 -2.89 -8.72
C ARG A 103 -6.61 -1.96 -7.98
N PRO A 104 -7.62 -2.48 -7.26
CA PRO A 104 -8.46 -1.65 -6.41
C PRO A 104 -7.61 -1.04 -5.28
N ALA A 105 -7.71 0.27 -5.10
CA ALA A 105 -7.00 0.97 -4.03
C ALA A 105 -7.89 2.10 -3.49
N ARG A 106 -8.00 2.21 -2.16
CA ARG A 106 -8.80 3.24 -1.52
C ARG A 106 -8.17 3.70 -0.22
N ILE A 107 -8.53 4.92 0.18
CA ILE A 107 -8.06 5.55 1.42
C ILE A 107 -9.22 5.64 2.39
N PHE A 108 -8.96 5.30 3.65
CA PHE A 108 -9.95 5.30 4.72
C PHE A 108 -9.43 6.07 5.92
N ARG A 109 -10.35 6.52 6.76
CA ARG A 109 -9.99 7.23 7.99
C ARG A 109 -9.80 6.28 9.18
N THR A 110 -10.38 5.08 9.12
CA THR A 110 -10.26 4.10 10.20
C THR A 110 -9.86 2.74 9.65
N GLU A 111 -9.19 1.96 10.50
CA GLU A 111 -8.81 0.59 10.15
C GLU A 111 -10.05 -0.29 9.96
N ALA A 112 -11.10 -0.07 10.77
CA ALA A 112 -12.33 -0.86 10.68
C ALA A 112 -12.97 -0.73 9.29
N GLU A 113 -13.05 0.50 8.77
CA GLU A 113 -13.57 0.74 7.43
C GLU A 113 -12.70 0.09 6.35
N ALA A 114 -11.38 0.22 6.52
CA ALA A 114 -10.42 -0.37 5.57
C ALA A 114 -10.55 -1.89 5.53
N ARG A 115 -10.64 -2.54 6.67
CA ARG A 115 -10.78 -3.99 6.74
C ARG A 115 -12.11 -4.46 6.16
N ALA A 116 -13.19 -3.73 6.40
CA ALA A 116 -14.49 -4.06 5.83
C ALA A 116 -14.46 -3.99 4.30
N TRP A 117 -13.83 -2.96 3.76
CA TRP A 117 -13.68 -2.82 2.31
C TRP A 117 -12.82 -3.94 1.70
N LEU A 118 -11.68 -4.25 2.34
CA LEU A 118 -10.82 -5.33 1.87
C LEU A 118 -11.56 -6.68 1.86
N LYS A 119 -12.36 -6.92 2.89
CA LYS A 119 -13.18 -8.12 2.97
C LYS A 119 -14.18 -8.18 1.83
N SER A 120 -14.77 -7.04 1.45
CA SER A 120 -15.71 -6.99 0.32
C SER A 120 -15.03 -7.27 -1.01
N GLN A 121 -13.75 -6.92 -1.16
CA GLN A 121 -12.99 -7.17 -2.38
C GLN A 121 -12.66 -8.66 -2.55
N SER A 122 -12.48 -9.38 -1.45
CA SER A 122 -12.17 -10.81 -1.46
C SER A 122 -13.36 -11.67 -0.99
N GLY A 123 -14.52 -11.08 -0.82
CA GLY A 123 -15.69 -11.76 -0.26
C GLY A 123 -16.27 -12.86 -1.14
N HIS A 124 -15.84 -12.94 -2.37
CA HIS A 124 -16.25 -13.97 -3.30
C HIS A 124 -15.47 -15.28 -3.16
N LEU A 125 -14.48 -15.27 -2.29
CA LEU A 125 -13.63 -16.44 -2.06
C LEU A 125 -14.29 -17.46 -1.12
#